data_c78103c4c89946bdadb63ae21a5c6001
#
_entry.id   c78103c4c89946bdadb63ae21a5c6001
#
_cell.length_a   1.000
_cell.length_b   1.000
_cell.length_c   1.000
_cell.angle_alpha   90.00
_cell.angle_beta   90.00
_cell.angle_gamma   90.00
#
_symmetry.space_group_name_H-M   'P 1'
#
loop_
_entity.id
_entity.type
_entity.pdbx_description
1 polymer ?
#
loop_
_entity_poly.entity_id
_entity_poly.type
_entity_poly.pdbx_seq_one_letter_code
_entity_poly.pdbx_strand_id
1 'polypeptide(L)'
;ATAICYFDPVSSPTIVAAEWYRAWGLPASRQAQAAIKGPIAAHLASGRVLPLIDDLVNSGMSVVGVGALEDLREVKAACRDRISILGNLNGIAMTRWTPAEAEIAVKKAIAQAAPGGGFILSDGHGEIPWQVSDEVLHAIVAATRRWGTYPLQAGLADGA
;
A
#
# COMPACT_ATOMS: atom_id res chain seq x y z
N ALA A 1 -17.31 -12.28 4.66
CA ALA A 1 -15.97 -11.67 4.68
C ALA A 1 -15.98 -10.41 5.54
N THR A 2 -14.88 -10.12 6.21
CA THR A 2 -14.75 -8.94 7.06
C THR A 2 -14.42 -7.69 6.22
N ALA A 3 -13.70 -7.88 5.11
CA ALA A 3 -13.36 -6.85 4.13
C ALA A 3 -13.30 -7.45 2.74
N ILE A 4 -13.41 -6.61 1.72
CA ILE A 4 -13.29 -7.00 0.31
C ILE A 4 -12.13 -6.24 -0.32
N CYS A 5 -11.34 -6.91 -1.14
CA CYS A 5 -10.37 -6.28 -2.02
C CYS A 5 -10.97 -6.16 -3.43
N TYR A 6 -11.16 -4.92 -3.89
CA TYR A 6 -11.48 -4.62 -5.27
C TYR A 6 -10.17 -4.53 -6.07
N PHE A 7 -9.89 -5.57 -6.82
CA PHE A 7 -8.65 -5.71 -7.58
C PHE A 7 -8.87 -5.30 -9.03
N ASP A 8 -8.26 -4.18 -9.43
CA ASP A 8 -8.40 -3.59 -10.76
C ASP A 8 -7.03 -3.16 -11.32
N PRO A 9 -6.24 -4.10 -11.82
CA PRO A 9 -4.87 -3.82 -12.25
C PRO A 9 -4.79 -2.94 -13.50
N VAL A 10 -5.84 -2.93 -14.34
CA VAL A 10 -5.83 -2.19 -15.62
C VAL A 10 -6.21 -0.73 -15.50
N SER A 11 -6.86 -0.34 -14.41
CA SER A 11 -7.30 1.05 -14.17
C SER A 11 -6.21 1.96 -13.56
N SER A 12 -5.02 1.43 -13.33
CA SER A 12 -3.90 2.20 -12.79
C SER A 12 -3.48 3.33 -13.73
N PRO A 13 -3.16 4.54 -13.22
CA PRO A 13 -2.58 5.63 -14.02
C PRO A 13 -1.23 5.30 -14.68
N THR A 14 -0.63 4.16 -14.36
CA THR A 14 0.54 3.62 -15.06
C THR A 14 0.16 3.01 -16.41
N ILE A 15 -1.08 2.55 -16.56
CA ILE A 15 -1.59 1.87 -17.76
C ILE A 15 -2.54 2.78 -18.54
N VAL A 16 -3.45 3.46 -17.86
CA VAL A 16 -4.44 4.36 -18.46
C VAL A 16 -4.37 5.75 -17.84
N ALA A 17 -4.70 6.78 -18.60
CA ALA A 17 -4.75 8.14 -18.06
C ALA A 17 -5.82 8.25 -16.96
N ALA A 18 -5.58 9.11 -15.96
CA ALA A 18 -6.50 9.28 -14.82
C ALA A 18 -7.92 9.69 -15.25
N GLU A 19 -8.04 10.43 -16.36
CA GLU A 19 -9.33 10.81 -16.95
C GLU A 19 -10.14 9.59 -17.41
N TRP A 20 -9.49 8.58 -17.95
CA TRP A 20 -10.13 7.32 -18.32
C TRP A 20 -10.59 6.53 -17.11
N TYR A 21 -9.78 6.49 -16.04
CA TYR A 21 -10.23 5.91 -14.77
C TYR A 21 -11.49 6.61 -14.27
N ARG A 22 -11.50 7.94 -14.24
CA ARG A 22 -12.66 8.75 -13.79
C ARG A 22 -13.90 8.52 -14.65
N ALA A 23 -13.71 8.38 -15.98
CA ALA A 23 -14.81 8.19 -16.90
C ALA A 23 -15.42 6.78 -16.87
N TRP A 24 -14.58 5.75 -16.65
CA TRP A 24 -14.99 4.35 -16.82
C TRP A 24 -14.73 3.48 -15.59
N GLY A 25 -13.54 3.48 -15.04
CA GLY A 25 -13.15 2.63 -13.91
C GLY A 25 -13.88 3.01 -12.63
N LEU A 26 -13.94 4.29 -12.31
CA LEU A 26 -14.59 4.79 -11.09
C LEU A 26 -16.10 4.50 -11.05
N PRO A 27 -16.90 4.74 -12.12
CA PRO A 27 -18.30 4.33 -12.15
C PRO A 27 -18.48 2.81 -12.00
N ALA A 28 -17.68 2.00 -12.68
CA ALA A 28 -17.73 0.55 -12.57
C ALA A 28 -17.41 0.08 -11.13
N SER A 29 -16.37 0.64 -10.52
CA SER A 29 -16.02 0.32 -9.14
C SER A 29 -17.11 0.71 -8.14
N ARG A 30 -17.73 1.88 -8.30
CA ARG A 30 -18.87 2.31 -7.48
C ARG A 30 -20.07 1.37 -7.62
N GLN A 31 -20.36 0.90 -8.82
CA GLN A 31 -21.43 -0.06 -9.06
C GLN A 31 -21.12 -1.40 -8.37
N ALA A 32 -19.89 -1.88 -8.48
CA ALA A 32 -19.47 -3.11 -7.81
C ALA A 32 -19.55 -2.98 -6.27
N GLN A 33 -19.26 -1.81 -5.72
CA GLN A 33 -19.28 -1.55 -4.28
C GLN A 33 -20.70 -1.38 -3.70
N ALA A 34 -21.68 -1.02 -4.51
CA ALA A 34 -23.00 -0.61 -4.05
C ALA A 34 -23.73 -1.64 -3.15
N ALA A 35 -23.42 -2.93 -3.32
CA ALA A 35 -23.99 -4.02 -2.51
C ALA A 35 -23.07 -4.47 -1.36
N ILE A 36 -21.87 -3.93 -1.22
CA ILE A 36 -20.89 -4.36 -0.23
C ILE A 36 -21.10 -3.58 1.07
N LYS A 37 -21.25 -4.33 2.16
CA LYS A 37 -21.33 -3.76 3.51
C LYS A 37 -20.01 -4.07 4.24
N GLY A 38 -19.21 -3.05 4.51
CA GLY A 38 -17.93 -3.20 5.21
C GLY A 38 -16.77 -2.54 4.48
N PRO A 39 -15.55 -2.64 5.02
CA PRO A 39 -14.37 -2.04 4.43
C PRO A 39 -14.04 -2.61 3.04
N ILE A 40 -13.68 -1.72 2.12
CA ILE A 40 -13.26 -2.08 0.77
C ILE A 40 -11.85 -1.53 0.53
N ALA A 41 -10.94 -2.39 0.11
CA ALA A 41 -9.63 -2.02 -0.35
C ALA A 41 -9.63 -1.87 -1.88
N ALA A 42 -9.07 -0.78 -2.39
CA ALA A 42 -8.72 -0.65 -3.81
C ALA A 42 -7.28 -1.14 -4.02
N HIS A 43 -7.06 -2.05 -4.95
CA HIS A 43 -5.74 -2.53 -5.31
C HIS A 43 -5.56 -2.46 -6.84
N LEU A 44 -4.78 -1.47 -7.29
CA LEU A 44 -4.50 -1.25 -8.71
C LEU A 44 -3.22 -1.99 -9.15
N ALA A 45 -2.82 -3.02 -8.41
CA ALA A 45 -1.58 -3.80 -8.59
C ALA A 45 -0.38 -2.86 -8.90
N SER A 46 0.81 -3.17 -8.80
CA SER A 46 2.05 -2.41 -9.09
C SER A 46 1.95 -0.99 -9.69
N GLY A 47 0.74 -0.50 -9.90
CA GLY A 47 0.46 0.79 -10.52
C GLY A 47 0.52 1.96 -9.55
N ARG A 48 0.66 3.15 -10.11
CA ARG A 48 0.59 4.39 -9.32
C ARG A 48 -0.85 4.67 -8.92
N VAL A 49 -1.06 5.20 -7.72
CA VAL A 49 -2.38 5.57 -7.19
C VAL A 49 -2.47 7.03 -6.77
N LEU A 50 -1.33 7.69 -6.56
CA LEU A 50 -1.28 9.06 -6.07
C LEU A 50 -2.21 10.03 -6.82
N PRO A 51 -2.32 10.01 -8.17
CA PRO A 51 -3.25 10.87 -8.91
C PRO A 51 -4.72 10.57 -8.67
N LEU A 52 -5.07 9.44 -8.06
CA LEU A 52 -6.43 8.95 -7.84
C LEU A 52 -6.86 8.95 -6.37
N ILE A 53 -6.01 9.37 -5.45
CA ILE A 53 -6.30 9.28 -4.00
C ILE A 53 -7.63 9.95 -3.65
N ASP A 54 -7.89 11.15 -4.15
CA ASP A 54 -9.15 11.85 -3.87
C ASP A 54 -10.35 11.15 -4.50
N ASP A 55 -10.20 10.57 -5.69
CA ASP A 55 -11.26 9.79 -6.34
C ASP A 55 -11.62 8.53 -5.53
N LEU A 56 -10.59 7.82 -5.04
CA LEU A 56 -10.74 6.61 -4.23
C LEU A 56 -11.40 6.93 -2.87
N VAL A 57 -10.94 7.98 -2.19
CA VAL A 57 -11.57 8.47 -0.96
C VAL A 57 -13.04 8.79 -1.18
N ASN A 58 -13.35 9.57 -2.23
CA ASN A 58 -14.72 9.99 -2.55
C ASN A 58 -15.61 8.85 -3.08
N SER A 59 -15.03 7.72 -3.43
CA SER A 59 -15.79 6.51 -3.80
C SER A 59 -16.20 5.66 -2.60
N GLY A 60 -15.68 5.95 -1.39
CA GLY A 60 -15.97 5.17 -0.18
C GLY A 60 -14.97 4.04 0.08
N MET A 61 -13.86 3.97 -0.63
CA MET A 61 -12.77 3.03 -0.33
C MET A 61 -12.16 3.32 1.04
N SER A 62 -11.90 2.28 1.80
CA SER A 62 -11.32 2.37 3.15
C SER A 62 -9.80 2.18 3.16
N VAL A 63 -9.29 1.47 2.16
CA VAL A 63 -7.86 1.13 2.02
C VAL A 63 -7.43 1.28 0.57
N VAL A 64 -6.24 1.78 0.34
CA VAL A 64 -5.61 1.82 -0.99
C VAL A 64 -4.30 1.03 -1.00
N GLY A 65 -4.18 0.10 -1.94
CA GLY A 65 -2.93 -0.60 -2.23
C GLY A 65 -1.98 0.29 -3.02
N VAL A 66 -0.75 0.44 -2.54
CA VAL A 66 0.26 1.36 -3.09
C VAL A 66 1.42 0.58 -3.65
N GLY A 67 1.78 0.85 -4.91
CA GLY A 67 2.89 0.22 -5.61
C GLY A 67 4.26 0.69 -5.11
N ALA A 68 5.28 -0.15 -5.32
CA ALA A 68 6.66 0.12 -4.88
C ALA A 68 7.34 1.32 -5.58
N LEU A 69 6.73 1.86 -6.63
CA LEU A 69 7.22 3.03 -7.36
C LEU A 69 6.78 4.37 -6.76
N GLU A 70 5.95 4.35 -5.72
CA GLU A 70 5.45 5.56 -5.08
C GLU A 70 6.19 5.85 -3.78
N ASP A 71 6.38 7.12 -3.49
CA ASP A 71 6.88 7.57 -2.19
C ASP A 71 5.74 7.51 -1.17
N LEU A 72 5.92 6.69 -0.13
CA LEU A 72 4.91 6.52 0.92
C LEU A 72 4.64 7.81 1.69
N ARG A 73 5.60 8.72 1.79
CA ARG A 73 5.44 10.00 2.47
C ARG A 73 4.50 10.91 1.69
N GLU A 74 4.65 10.96 0.35
CA GLU A 74 3.76 11.72 -0.54
C GLU A 74 2.34 11.14 -0.51
N VAL A 75 2.23 9.81 -0.60
CA VAL A 75 0.93 9.13 -0.51
C VAL A 75 0.27 9.38 0.84
N LYS A 76 1.02 9.27 1.95
CA LYS A 76 0.50 9.55 3.30
C LYS A 76 -0.04 10.96 3.43
N ALA A 77 0.70 11.94 2.91
CA ALA A 77 0.28 13.35 2.90
C ALA A 77 -1.00 13.55 2.04
N ALA A 78 -1.11 12.88 0.90
CA ALA A 78 -2.30 12.97 0.05
C ALA A 78 -3.54 12.29 0.68
N CYS A 79 -3.35 11.19 1.39
CA CYS A 79 -4.43 10.48 2.09
C CYS A 79 -5.08 11.31 3.21
N ARG A 80 -4.34 12.18 3.88
CA ARG A 80 -4.84 13.08 4.96
C ARG A 80 -5.71 12.34 5.99
N ASP A 81 -5.29 11.14 6.37
CA ASP A 81 -6.01 10.24 7.30
C ASP A 81 -7.45 9.85 6.87
N ARG A 82 -7.81 10.07 5.59
CA ARG A 82 -9.14 9.75 5.05
C ARG A 82 -9.25 8.30 4.53
N ILE A 83 -8.12 7.68 4.22
CA ILE A 83 -8.02 6.31 3.69
C ILE A 83 -6.74 5.67 4.22
N SER A 84 -6.79 4.41 4.54
CA SER A 84 -5.60 3.65 4.98
C SER A 84 -4.75 3.21 3.80
N ILE A 85 -3.45 3.12 4.01
CA ILE A 85 -2.45 2.71 3.01
C ILE A 85 -2.08 1.24 3.24
N LEU A 86 -2.06 0.46 2.18
CA LEU A 86 -1.55 -0.92 2.14
C LEU A 86 -0.35 -0.97 1.20
N GLY A 87 0.81 -1.36 1.65
CA GLY A 87 2.03 -1.47 0.81
C GLY A 87 3.29 -1.12 1.59
N ASN A 88 4.41 -0.80 0.92
CA ASN A 88 4.67 -0.92 -0.53
C ASN A 88 6.05 -1.54 -0.77
N LEU A 89 6.39 -2.59 0.02
CA LEU A 89 7.67 -3.26 -0.17
C LEU A 89 7.79 -3.79 -1.61
N ASN A 90 8.98 -3.67 -2.20
CA ASN A 90 9.20 -4.14 -3.56
C ASN A 90 9.38 -5.66 -3.59
N GLY A 91 8.30 -6.41 -3.85
CA GLY A 91 8.32 -7.88 -3.92
C GLY A 91 9.33 -8.44 -4.92
N ILE A 92 9.55 -7.77 -6.04
CA ILE A 92 10.56 -8.19 -7.03
C ILE A 92 11.97 -8.01 -6.46
N ALA A 93 12.25 -6.89 -5.80
CA ALA A 93 13.56 -6.65 -5.18
C ALA A 93 13.83 -7.60 -4.02
N MET A 94 12.80 -8.03 -3.28
CA MET A 94 12.91 -9.00 -2.17
C MET A 94 13.62 -10.28 -2.57
N THR A 95 13.55 -10.71 -3.83
CA THR A 95 14.23 -11.91 -4.34
C THR A 95 15.76 -11.84 -4.20
N ARG A 96 16.30 -10.65 -3.99
CA ARG A 96 17.74 -10.37 -3.89
C ARG A 96 18.12 -9.76 -2.55
N TRP A 97 17.18 -9.53 -1.66
CA TRP A 97 17.48 -8.92 -0.37
C TRP A 97 18.17 -9.89 0.56
N THR A 98 19.03 -9.33 1.37
CA THR A 98 19.49 -9.93 2.63
C THR A 98 18.50 -9.60 3.75
N PRO A 99 18.54 -10.33 4.88
CA PRO A 99 17.77 -9.99 6.08
C PRO A 99 17.97 -8.53 6.55
N ALA A 100 19.19 -8.00 6.44
CA ALA A 100 19.50 -6.62 6.82
C ALA A 100 18.84 -5.59 5.88
N GLU A 101 18.84 -5.84 4.57
CA GLU A 101 18.15 -4.98 3.60
C GLU A 101 16.63 -5.02 3.79
N ALA A 102 16.09 -6.18 4.13
CA ALA A 102 14.67 -6.31 4.47
C ALA A 102 14.31 -5.47 5.71
N GLU A 103 15.12 -5.50 6.78
CA GLU A 103 14.90 -4.64 7.96
C GLU A 103 14.96 -3.15 7.60
N ILE A 104 15.94 -2.73 6.79
CA ILE A 104 16.06 -1.34 6.33
C ILE A 104 14.81 -0.91 5.55
N ALA A 105 14.33 -1.72 4.62
CA ALA A 105 13.15 -1.43 3.82
C ALA A 105 11.89 -1.31 4.68
N VAL A 106 11.69 -2.24 5.61
CA VAL A 106 10.57 -2.21 6.57
C VAL A 106 10.62 -0.98 7.45
N LYS A 107 11.79 -0.68 8.04
CA LYS A 107 11.99 0.50 8.88
C LYS A 107 11.64 1.78 8.13
N LYS A 108 12.11 1.92 6.89
CA LYS A 108 11.81 3.05 6.01
C LYS A 108 10.30 3.19 5.75
N ALA A 109 9.63 2.11 5.35
CA ALA A 109 8.20 2.14 5.07
C ALA A 109 7.37 2.55 6.30
N ILE A 110 7.70 1.99 7.48
CA ILE A 110 7.06 2.35 8.75
C ILE A 110 7.30 3.82 9.08
N ALA A 111 8.55 4.32 8.95
CA ALA A 111 8.87 5.71 9.23
C ALA A 111 8.10 6.70 8.34
N GLN A 112 7.83 6.33 7.09
CA GLN A 112 7.15 7.19 6.11
C GLN A 112 5.63 7.19 6.25
N ALA A 113 5.01 6.06 6.58
CA ALA A 113 3.55 5.92 6.49
C ALA A 113 2.83 5.56 7.80
N ALA A 114 3.53 5.03 8.82
CA ALA A 114 2.89 4.62 10.05
C ALA A 114 2.59 5.76 11.05
N PRO A 115 3.30 6.92 11.09
CA PRO A 115 2.93 8.00 12.00
C PRO A 115 1.46 8.40 11.84
N GLY A 116 0.73 8.50 12.97
CA GLY A 116 -0.71 8.78 12.99
C GLY A 116 -1.62 7.59 12.70
N GLY A 117 -1.09 6.41 12.39
CA GLY A 117 -1.89 5.22 12.05
C GLY A 117 -2.27 5.14 10.56
N GLY A 118 -3.24 4.27 10.24
CA GLY A 118 -3.75 4.11 8.86
C GLY A 118 -2.73 3.51 7.88
N PHE A 119 -1.80 2.68 8.36
CA PHE A 119 -0.81 2.01 7.52
C PHE A 119 -0.81 0.50 7.77
N ILE A 120 -0.83 -0.27 6.70
CA ILE A 120 -0.72 -1.72 6.69
C ILE A 120 0.50 -2.06 5.82
N LEU A 121 1.57 -2.57 6.46
CA LEU A 121 2.75 -2.98 5.71
C LEU A 121 2.44 -4.22 4.87
N SER A 122 2.75 -4.15 3.59
CA SER A 122 2.59 -5.23 2.61
C SER A 122 3.62 -5.08 1.50
N ASP A 123 3.65 -6.03 0.58
CA ASP A 123 4.31 -5.81 -0.71
C ASP A 123 3.51 -4.83 -1.60
N GLY A 124 4.15 -4.35 -2.66
CA GLY A 124 3.54 -3.38 -3.58
C GLY A 124 2.92 -4.00 -4.84
N HIS A 125 2.90 -5.33 -4.97
CA HIS A 125 2.50 -6.02 -6.21
C HIS A 125 1.26 -6.90 -6.05
N GLY A 126 0.90 -7.28 -4.82
CA GLY A 126 -0.21 -8.18 -4.51
C GLY A 126 0.19 -9.65 -4.40
N GLU A 127 1.42 -10.01 -4.74
CA GLU A 127 1.99 -11.32 -4.50
C GLU A 127 3.51 -11.26 -4.31
N ILE A 128 4.02 -12.11 -3.45
CA ILE A 128 5.45 -12.26 -3.19
C ILE A 128 6.00 -13.34 -4.11
N PRO A 129 7.04 -13.05 -4.93
CA PRO A 129 7.67 -14.05 -5.78
C PRO A 129 8.15 -15.27 -5.01
N TRP A 130 7.97 -16.45 -5.59
CA TRP A 130 8.42 -17.73 -5.02
C TRP A 130 9.91 -17.77 -4.64
N GLN A 131 10.73 -17.00 -5.32
CA GLN A 131 12.19 -16.93 -5.12
C GLN A 131 12.61 -16.15 -3.87
N VAL A 132 11.69 -15.49 -3.18
CA VAL A 132 11.99 -14.79 -1.91
C VAL A 132 12.27 -15.84 -0.84
N SER A 133 13.44 -15.75 -0.20
CA SER A 133 13.82 -16.73 0.84
C SER A 133 13.03 -16.54 2.13
N ASP A 134 12.81 -17.64 2.86
CA ASP A 134 12.16 -17.63 4.16
C ASP A 134 12.86 -16.71 5.16
N GLU A 135 14.20 -16.61 5.07
CA GLU A 135 15.01 -15.73 5.93
C GLU A 135 14.65 -14.26 5.75
N VAL A 136 14.40 -13.83 4.50
CA VAL A 136 13.95 -12.48 4.19
C VAL A 136 12.53 -12.25 4.73
N LEU A 137 11.63 -13.22 4.55
CA LEU A 137 10.25 -13.12 5.06
C LEU A 137 10.24 -13.05 6.60
N HIS A 138 11.04 -13.87 7.27
CA HIS A 138 11.18 -13.82 8.72
C HIS A 138 11.78 -12.49 9.20
N ALA A 139 12.77 -11.95 8.48
CA ALA A 139 13.34 -10.64 8.78
C ALA A 139 12.30 -9.51 8.66
N ILE A 140 11.45 -9.53 7.62
CA ILE A 140 10.34 -8.58 7.46
C ILE A 140 9.39 -8.64 8.66
N VAL A 141 8.99 -9.84 9.08
CA VAL A 141 8.11 -10.03 10.24
C VAL A 141 8.76 -9.52 11.52
N ALA A 142 10.02 -9.87 11.77
CA ALA A 142 10.77 -9.43 12.95
C ALA A 142 10.92 -7.90 12.97
N ALA A 143 11.30 -7.30 11.85
CA ALA A 143 11.43 -5.86 11.71
C ALA A 143 10.08 -5.13 11.90
N THR A 144 8.99 -5.68 11.36
CA THR A 144 7.65 -5.12 11.54
C THR A 144 7.26 -5.09 13.01
N ARG A 145 7.52 -6.16 13.75
CA ARG A 145 7.25 -6.21 15.21
C ARG A 145 8.12 -5.24 15.99
N ARG A 146 9.38 -5.11 15.59
CA ARG A 146 10.34 -4.23 16.27
C ARG A 146 10.02 -2.75 16.05
N TRP A 147 9.73 -2.33 14.83
CA TRP A 147 9.62 -0.93 14.43
C TRP A 147 8.17 -0.43 14.33
N GLY A 148 7.20 -1.32 14.13
CA GLY A 148 5.80 -0.98 13.90
C GLY A 148 4.91 -1.02 15.16
N THR A 149 5.46 -1.32 16.33
CA THR A 149 4.70 -1.30 17.59
C THR A 149 4.51 0.12 18.08
N TYR A 150 3.26 0.52 18.33
CA TYR A 150 2.94 1.83 18.86
C TYR A 150 3.11 1.89 20.40
N PRO A 151 3.55 3.03 20.96
CA PRO A 151 4.01 4.22 20.24
C PRO A 151 5.29 3.95 19.47
N LEU A 152 5.40 4.52 18.26
CA LEU A 152 6.58 4.36 17.42
C LEU A 152 7.81 4.94 18.13
N GLN A 153 8.96 4.31 17.91
CA GLN A 153 10.21 4.72 18.55
C GLN A 153 10.61 6.14 18.10
N ALA A 154 11.06 6.95 19.05
CA ALA A 154 11.62 8.27 18.77
C ALA A 154 12.84 8.14 17.84
N GLY A 155 12.99 9.05 16.87
CA GLY A 155 14.07 9.01 15.88
C GLY A 155 13.88 8.01 14.73
N LEU A 156 12.73 7.34 14.65
CA LEU A 156 12.43 6.47 13.50
C LEU A 156 12.40 7.26 12.17
N ALA A 157 11.92 8.50 12.20
CA ALA A 157 11.81 9.38 11.03
C ALA A 157 13.15 10.02 10.59
N ASP A 158 14.13 10.12 11.49
CA ASP A 158 15.39 10.83 11.24
C ASP A 158 16.41 10.02 10.43
N GLY A 159 16.14 8.76 10.14
CA GLY A 159 17.03 7.84 9.43
C GLY A 159 16.42 7.17 8.20
N ALA A 160 15.34 7.75 7.62
CA ALA A 160 14.61 7.15 6.49
C ALA A 160 14.57 8.09 5.28
#